data_22589d22ef9022eef0f0abbaa322a127
#
_entry.id   22589d22ef9022eef0f0abbaa322a127
#
_cell.length_a   1.000
_cell.length_b   1.000
_cell.length_c   1.000
_cell.angle_alpha   90.00
_cell.angle_beta   90.00
_cell.angle_gamma   90.00
#
_symmetry.space_group_name_H-M   'P 1'
#
loop_
_entity.id
_entity.type
_entity.pdbx_description
1 polymer ?
#
loop_
_entity_poly.entity_id
_entity_poly.type
_entity_poly.pdbx_seq_one_letter_code
_entity_poly.pdbx_strand_id
1 'polypeptide(L)'
;MKKSLFIVLLMVLCIANITNIVAQVRVDRNTVKSFGVVTPNLIKDDYLFEIQNLELVQGNAIYKKYFESQKRLVNKRSKIKRTNSYKGNGLHKANVNSPFVSGGFEGNKYYYGVPNDNTMAISNDGIIVSAINTNIIFYDTKKDTLLKRISLRLFSKTLTGISSNQYDPKAIYDYQNDRFILVFLSGSGVSGSSHIIIAFSSTNNPLDEWYLYAIEGNPFDDNSWTDYPAISLSDKELFVTGNLIKTGGGSWQTSFKQSLIWQIDKQNGFEGKELDFALFSDINHKGIPCRNIHPVRGGDKFYGPEMYFLSERNFDIENDTFFLMKIDKYLSQGKLDLSVKPIISDNKYGMPPNALQPSVSDSLATNDSRVLGAFFRDDKIQFVGNSVDFLTGHASFYHGIMNLNLPSVSIHLNVFSDSLLEYAYPNISFCGITPESQQSIISYNYSSFKTFPGMAAFSFSGNNDKYSLPVVLKKGDCSIHVLSGNQRWGDYSASQPMYNMPGQVWVSAAFAKKVFSRKVYGTWISALNTQLDDDVAIGKGDAISSKVYPNPVTDTRATIEFVLAKSEIIIIDIVDINGKFIDGLYHQEAQRGRTRLSLSTLPLSNGIYFVVIKNENEILETHKISVLN
;
A
#
# COMPACT_ATOMS: atom_id res chain seq x y z
N MET A 1 44.24 -17.31 52.04
CA MET A 1 43.73 -18.01 50.85
C MET A 1 42.24 -18.37 50.91
N LYS A 2 41.63 -18.77 52.06
CA LYS A 2 40.19 -19.14 52.10
C LYS A 2 39.18 -17.96 51.90
N LYS A 3 39.53 -16.72 52.30
CA LYS A 3 38.65 -15.55 52.11
C LYS A 3 38.63 -15.01 50.67
N SER A 4 39.72 -15.12 49.90
CA SER A 4 39.78 -14.70 48.52
C SER A 4 39.00 -15.66 47.58
N LEU A 5 38.94 -16.94 47.89
CA LEU A 5 38.20 -17.93 47.13
C LEU A 5 36.67 -17.75 47.24
N PHE A 6 36.21 -17.30 48.46
CA PHE A 6 34.79 -17.07 48.70
C PHE A 6 34.27 -15.82 47.96
N ILE A 7 35.08 -14.77 47.83
CA ILE A 7 34.74 -13.54 47.07
C ILE A 7 34.70 -13.81 45.57
N VAL A 8 35.62 -14.61 45.05
CA VAL A 8 35.61 -15.00 43.61
C VAL A 8 34.42 -15.91 43.31
N LEU A 9 34.04 -16.82 44.22
CA LEU A 9 32.85 -17.67 44.04
C LEU A 9 31.55 -16.86 44.12
N LEU A 10 31.47 -15.82 44.95
CA LEU A 10 30.33 -14.91 45.03
C LEU A 10 30.23 -14.01 43.79
N MET A 11 31.35 -13.52 43.23
CA MET A 11 31.37 -12.80 41.97
C MET A 11 30.99 -13.68 40.76
N VAL A 12 31.42 -14.92 40.72
CA VAL A 12 31.04 -15.87 39.64
C VAL A 12 29.55 -16.25 39.77
N LEU A 13 29.00 -16.38 40.99
CA LEU A 13 27.56 -16.60 41.20
C LEU A 13 26.71 -15.35 40.89
N CYS A 14 27.23 -14.13 41.06
CA CYS A 14 26.54 -12.90 40.63
C CYS A 14 26.60 -12.68 39.10
N ILE A 15 27.63 -13.20 38.43
CA ILE A 15 27.72 -13.11 36.94
C ILE A 15 26.85 -14.18 36.28
N ALA A 16 26.57 -15.32 36.95
CA ALA A 16 25.72 -16.39 36.41
C ALA A 16 24.22 -16.11 36.51
N ASN A 17 23.78 -15.01 37.15
CA ASN A 17 22.37 -14.63 37.25
C ASN A 17 22.03 -13.33 36.50
N ILE A 18 22.80 -12.95 35.51
CA ILE A 18 22.28 -12.08 34.47
C ILE A 18 21.45 -13.01 33.54
N THR A 19 20.32 -13.47 34.01
CA THR A 19 19.23 -13.90 33.14
C THR A 19 18.95 -12.71 32.25
N ASN A 20 19.22 -12.85 30.97
CA ASN A 20 18.64 -11.98 29.95
C ASN A 20 17.13 -11.95 30.22
N ILE A 21 16.63 -10.93 30.91
CA ILE A 21 15.22 -10.63 30.98
C ILE A 21 14.89 -10.19 29.54
N VAL A 22 14.68 -11.17 28.67
CA VAL A 22 13.98 -10.93 27.42
C VAL A 22 12.61 -10.47 27.89
N ALA A 23 12.29 -9.20 27.68
CA ALA A 23 10.96 -8.69 27.97
C ALA A 23 9.97 -9.58 27.23
N GLN A 24 9.18 -10.33 27.98
CA GLN A 24 8.23 -11.27 27.41
C GLN A 24 7.07 -10.45 26.85
N VAL A 25 6.77 -10.63 25.56
CA VAL A 25 5.58 -10.03 24.94
C VAL A 25 4.35 -10.48 25.73
N ARG A 26 3.50 -9.52 26.10
CA ARG A 26 2.25 -9.80 26.79
C ARG A 26 1.17 -10.14 25.78
N VAL A 27 0.38 -11.17 26.07
CA VAL A 27 -0.75 -11.62 25.24
C VAL A 27 -1.99 -11.74 26.10
N ASP A 28 -3.02 -10.95 25.76
CA ASP A 28 -4.33 -10.95 26.43
C ASP A 28 -5.39 -11.43 25.43
N ARG A 29 -6.25 -12.37 25.85
CA ARG A 29 -7.39 -12.85 25.04
C ARG A 29 -8.65 -12.11 25.41
N ASN A 30 -9.44 -11.72 24.40
CA ASN A 30 -10.65 -10.94 24.58
C ASN A 30 -11.70 -11.34 23.55
N THR A 31 -12.94 -10.93 23.79
CA THR A 31 -14.07 -11.11 22.90
C THR A 31 -14.84 -9.79 22.79
N VAL A 32 -15.27 -9.43 21.60
CA VAL A 32 -16.14 -8.28 21.35
C VAL A 32 -17.39 -8.71 20.59
N LYS A 33 -18.54 -8.21 21.03
CA LYS A 33 -19.81 -8.43 20.34
C LYS A 33 -19.91 -7.51 19.12
N SER A 34 -20.67 -7.94 18.11
CA SER A 34 -21.06 -7.05 17.04
C SER A 34 -21.92 -5.91 17.61
N PHE A 35 -21.55 -4.67 17.32
CA PHE A 35 -22.26 -3.48 17.80
C PHE A 35 -23.20 -2.88 16.76
N GLY A 36 -23.08 -3.26 15.50
CA GLY A 36 -23.91 -2.69 14.46
C GLY A 36 -23.86 -3.42 13.12
N VAL A 37 -24.87 -3.13 12.31
CA VAL A 37 -24.99 -3.58 10.93
C VAL A 37 -25.23 -2.35 10.05
N VAL A 38 -24.56 -2.28 8.91
CA VAL A 38 -24.78 -1.22 7.93
C VAL A 38 -24.99 -1.82 6.54
N THR A 39 -25.97 -1.31 5.81
CA THR A 39 -26.23 -1.66 4.40
C THR A 39 -25.99 -0.43 3.54
N PRO A 40 -24.82 -0.32 2.88
CA PRO A 40 -24.48 0.85 2.08
C PRO A 40 -25.54 1.26 1.06
N ASN A 41 -26.21 0.29 0.44
CA ASN A 41 -27.27 0.56 -0.53
C ASN A 41 -28.47 1.33 0.05
N LEU A 42 -28.75 1.17 1.35
CA LEU A 42 -29.85 1.86 2.04
C LEU A 42 -29.48 3.27 2.54
N ILE A 43 -28.20 3.63 2.51
CA ILE A 43 -27.76 4.98 2.87
C ILE A 43 -28.08 5.91 1.70
N LYS A 44 -28.90 6.93 1.94
CA LYS A 44 -29.13 8.00 0.95
C LYS A 44 -27.82 8.73 0.72
N ASP A 45 -27.54 9.08 -0.54
CA ASP A 45 -26.36 9.85 -0.89
C ASP A 45 -26.40 11.17 -0.13
N ASP A 46 -25.48 11.32 0.80
CA ASP A 46 -25.33 12.54 1.57
C ASP A 46 -24.22 13.36 0.91
N TYR A 47 -24.62 14.47 0.26
CA TYR A 47 -23.68 15.42 -0.34
C TYR A 47 -23.02 16.32 0.71
N LEU A 48 -23.47 16.25 1.95
CA LEU A 48 -22.94 17.01 3.09
C LEU A 48 -21.86 16.18 3.82
N PHE A 49 -20.69 16.08 3.20
CA PHE A 49 -19.52 15.63 3.95
C PHE A 49 -19.13 16.74 4.92
N GLU A 50 -19.27 16.49 6.21
CA GLU A 50 -18.74 17.39 7.22
C GLU A 50 -17.22 17.53 7.03
N ILE A 51 -16.76 18.75 7.04
CA ILE A 51 -15.33 19.07 7.00
C ILE A 51 -14.71 18.53 8.29
N GLN A 52 -13.95 17.43 8.17
CA GLN A 52 -13.14 16.94 9.26
C GLN A 52 -11.75 17.59 9.14
N ASN A 53 -11.48 18.57 9.98
CA ASN A 53 -10.12 19.04 10.18
C ASN A 53 -9.37 17.96 11.00
N LEU A 54 -8.75 17.03 10.31
CA LEU A 54 -7.84 16.05 10.89
C LEU A 54 -6.46 16.69 11.17
N GLU A 55 -6.45 17.91 11.73
CA GLU A 55 -5.21 18.47 12.25
C GLU A 55 -4.81 17.67 13.49
N LEU A 56 -3.69 17.00 13.38
CA LEU A 56 -3.04 16.31 14.49
C LEU A 56 -2.77 17.32 15.62
N VAL A 57 -3.23 16.98 16.82
CA VAL A 57 -3.05 17.80 18.01
C VAL A 57 -1.57 18.16 18.18
N GLN A 58 -1.26 19.45 18.08
CA GLN A 58 0.09 19.94 18.33
C GLN A 58 0.34 20.00 19.84
N GLY A 59 1.28 19.22 20.31
CA GLY A 59 1.74 19.22 21.71
C GLY A 59 3.20 19.58 21.88
N ASN A 60 3.58 20.05 23.08
CA ASN A 60 4.91 20.53 23.43
C ASN A 60 5.82 19.46 24.06
N ALA A 61 5.98 18.29 23.46
CA ALA A 61 6.80 17.22 24.04
C ALA A 61 8.28 17.30 23.66
N ILE A 62 9.14 16.82 24.55
CA ILE A 62 10.61 16.74 24.37
C ILE A 62 10.97 15.96 23.09
N TYR A 63 10.24 14.90 22.77
CA TYR A 63 10.45 14.09 21.57
C TYR A 63 10.07 14.80 20.26
N LYS A 64 9.12 15.74 20.26
CA LYS A 64 8.82 16.59 19.08
C LYS A 64 10.09 17.33 18.65
N LYS A 65 10.84 17.88 19.60
CA LYS A 65 12.12 18.56 19.32
C LYS A 65 13.14 17.58 18.70
N TYR A 66 13.17 16.32 19.15
CA TYR A 66 14.07 15.32 18.57
C TYR A 66 13.70 15.02 17.12
N PHE A 67 12.46 14.61 16.83
CA PHE A 67 12.00 14.34 15.47
C PHE A 67 12.23 15.54 14.53
N GLU A 68 11.79 16.72 14.94
CA GLU A 68 11.99 17.94 14.16
C GLU A 68 13.47 18.30 13.99
N SER A 69 14.32 17.99 14.97
CA SER A 69 15.76 18.20 14.86
C SER A 69 16.38 17.24 13.83
N GLN A 70 15.98 15.98 13.84
CA GLN A 70 16.41 14.97 12.88
C GLN A 70 15.93 15.35 11.47
N LYS A 71 14.65 15.70 11.32
CA LYS A 71 14.09 16.13 10.02
C LYS A 71 14.76 17.40 9.50
N ARG A 72 15.04 18.39 10.37
CA ARG A 72 15.82 19.59 10.00
C ARG A 72 17.24 19.23 9.55
N LEU A 73 17.90 18.32 10.26
CA LEU A 73 19.25 17.89 9.92
C LEU A 73 19.28 17.18 8.56
N VAL A 74 18.36 16.26 8.32
CA VAL A 74 18.24 15.56 7.05
C VAL A 74 17.93 16.54 5.91
N ASN A 75 16.97 17.45 6.09
CA ASN A 75 16.64 18.47 5.10
C ASN A 75 17.84 19.39 4.78
N LYS A 76 18.62 19.76 5.80
CA LYS A 76 19.85 20.57 5.61
C LYS A 76 20.90 19.80 4.83
N ARG A 77 21.16 18.54 5.20
CA ARG A 77 22.11 17.65 4.48
C ARG A 77 21.68 17.45 3.03
N SER A 78 20.40 17.18 2.82
CA SER A 78 19.79 17.03 1.51
C SER A 78 19.96 18.27 0.64
N LYS A 79 19.68 19.47 1.16
CA LYS A 79 19.87 20.72 0.42
C LYS A 79 21.32 20.89 -0.08
N ILE A 80 22.32 20.58 0.75
CA ILE A 80 23.74 20.67 0.39
C ILE A 80 24.08 19.64 -0.70
N LYS A 81 23.59 18.42 -0.59
CA LYS A 81 23.87 17.34 -1.54
C LYS A 81 23.19 17.58 -2.89
N ARG A 82 21.91 17.99 -2.89
CA ARG A 82 21.15 18.31 -4.12
C ARG A 82 21.82 19.39 -4.97
N THR A 83 22.47 20.39 -4.34
CA THR A 83 23.21 21.43 -5.07
C THR A 83 24.48 20.91 -5.76
N ASN A 84 25.03 19.80 -5.29
CA ASN A 84 26.29 19.23 -5.80
C ASN A 84 26.07 18.03 -6.74
N SER A 85 24.87 17.46 -6.84
CA SER A 85 24.63 16.16 -7.49
C SER A 85 24.06 16.21 -8.91
N TYR A 86 24.34 17.24 -9.69
CA TYR A 86 23.90 17.34 -11.10
C TYR A 86 24.44 16.24 -12.06
N LYS A 87 25.11 15.20 -11.53
CA LYS A 87 25.57 14.03 -12.28
C LYS A 87 25.19 12.75 -11.53
N GLY A 88 23.90 12.48 -11.42
CA GLY A 88 23.41 11.21 -10.88
C GLY A 88 23.20 10.17 -11.99
N ASN A 89 23.58 8.93 -11.71
CA ASN A 89 23.22 7.80 -12.55
C ASN A 89 21.70 7.62 -12.51
N GLY A 90 21.05 7.79 -13.65
CA GLY A 90 19.64 7.45 -13.80
C GLY A 90 19.37 5.97 -13.50
N LEU A 91 18.11 5.63 -13.27
CA LEU A 91 17.63 4.25 -13.09
C LEU A 91 18.38 3.27 -13.99
N HIS A 92 18.84 2.17 -13.39
CA HIS A 92 19.66 1.16 -14.06
C HIS A 92 19.02 0.71 -15.37
N LYS A 93 19.86 0.48 -16.40
CA LYS A 93 19.42 -0.05 -17.70
C LYS A 93 18.60 -1.31 -17.49
N ALA A 94 17.32 -1.22 -17.80
CA ALA A 94 16.38 -2.30 -17.62
C ALA A 94 16.52 -3.35 -18.75
N ASN A 95 16.63 -4.61 -18.34
CA ASN A 95 16.39 -5.77 -19.19
C ASN A 95 15.11 -6.50 -18.75
N VAL A 96 14.16 -5.80 -18.14
CA VAL A 96 12.88 -6.29 -17.65
C VAL A 96 11.78 -5.44 -18.25
N ASN A 97 10.71 -6.08 -18.70
CA ASN A 97 9.58 -5.39 -19.30
C ASN A 97 8.88 -4.52 -18.24
N SER A 98 8.60 -3.27 -18.60
CA SER A 98 7.79 -2.39 -17.76
C SER A 98 6.36 -2.93 -17.62
N PRO A 99 5.70 -2.71 -16.47
CA PRO A 99 4.32 -3.14 -16.32
C PRO A 99 3.44 -2.38 -17.30
N PHE A 100 2.47 -3.08 -17.86
CA PHE A 100 1.50 -2.50 -18.78
C PHE A 100 0.32 -1.91 -18.00
N VAL A 101 -0.05 -0.66 -18.29
CA VAL A 101 -1.22 0.00 -17.72
C VAL A 101 -2.46 -0.39 -18.51
N SER A 102 -3.29 -1.31 -17.98
CA SER A 102 -4.50 -1.79 -18.67
C SER A 102 -5.75 -0.96 -18.39
N GLY A 103 -5.67 0.02 -17.50
CA GLY A 103 -6.76 0.92 -17.17
C GLY A 103 -6.45 1.77 -15.95
N GLY A 104 -7.28 2.80 -15.76
CA GLY A 104 -7.19 3.64 -14.56
C GLY A 104 -8.29 4.68 -14.54
N PHE A 105 -8.70 5.06 -13.36
CA PHE A 105 -9.75 6.04 -13.15
C PHE A 105 -9.49 6.86 -11.89
N GLU A 106 -10.18 8.00 -11.79
CA GLU A 106 -10.15 8.83 -10.61
C GLU A 106 -11.03 8.22 -9.51
N GLY A 107 -10.41 7.84 -8.39
CA GLY A 107 -11.07 7.21 -7.25
C GLY A 107 -11.79 8.20 -6.33
N ASN A 108 -11.44 8.14 -5.03
CA ASN A 108 -12.07 8.97 -4.01
C ASN A 108 -11.85 10.45 -4.25
N LYS A 109 -12.90 11.25 -4.13
CA LYS A 109 -12.80 12.72 -4.17
C LYS A 109 -12.32 13.25 -2.83
N TYR A 110 -11.45 14.27 -2.89
CA TYR A 110 -10.98 14.99 -1.72
C TYR A 110 -12.12 15.80 -1.05
N TYR A 111 -12.33 15.58 0.23
CA TYR A 111 -13.29 16.28 1.08
C TYR A 111 -12.62 16.78 2.36
N TYR A 112 -11.57 17.60 2.22
CA TYR A 112 -10.88 18.31 3.29
C TYR A 112 -10.13 17.46 4.33
N GLY A 113 -10.11 16.12 4.23
CA GLY A 113 -9.25 15.27 5.04
C GLY A 113 -7.78 15.43 4.64
N VAL A 114 -6.88 15.61 5.59
CA VAL A 114 -5.45 15.80 5.36
C VAL A 114 -4.67 14.92 6.34
N PRO A 115 -3.82 14.03 5.81
CA PRO A 115 -3.56 13.70 4.40
C PRO A 115 -4.67 12.85 3.78
N ASN A 116 -4.49 12.44 2.51
CA ASN A 116 -5.52 11.70 1.77
C ASN A 116 -5.60 10.22 2.19
N ASP A 117 -4.48 9.56 2.45
CA ASP A 117 -4.32 8.19 2.97
C ASP A 117 -5.13 7.13 2.21
N ASN A 118 -4.64 6.84 1.00
CA ASN A 118 -5.34 5.99 0.05
C ASN A 118 -5.24 4.51 0.40
N THR A 119 -6.38 3.83 0.43
CA THR A 119 -6.47 2.37 0.52
C THR A 119 -7.45 1.83 -0.51
N MET A 120 -7.24 0.58 -0.93
CA MET A 120 -8.18 -0.12 -1.82
C MET A 120 -8.07 -1.63 -1.66
N ALA A 121 -9.18 -2.29 -1.97
CA ALA A 121 -9.27 -3.73 -2.18
C ALA A 121 -10.08 -4.00 -3.45
N ILE A 122 -9.71 -5.06 -4.19
CA ILE A 122 -10.43 -5.49 -5.39
C ILE A 122 -10.84 -6.96 -5.27
N SER A 123 -12.10 -7.26 -5.58
CA SER A 123 -12.60 -8.62 -5.63
C SER A 123 -12.24 -9.32 -6.94
N ASN A 124 -12.38 -10.65 -6.95
CA ASN A 124 -12.24 -11.47 -8.15
C ASN A 124 -13.26 -11.10 -9.25
N ASP A 125 -14.39 -10.50 -8.87
CA ASP A 125 -15.40 -9.99 -9.81
C ASP A 125 -15.10 -8.58 -10.35
N GLY A 126 -14.02 -7.96 -9.88
CA GLY A 126 -13.62 -6.64 -10.33
C GLY A 126 -14.35 -5.49 -9.60
N ILE A 127 -14.94 -5.76 -8.44
CA ILE A 127 -15.50 -4.70 -7.58
C ILE A 127 -14.38 -4.14 -6.70
N ILE A 128 -14.24 -2.83 -6.68
CA ILE A 128 -13.29 -2.11 -5.82
C ILE A 128 -14.01 -1.48 -4.65
N VAL A 129 -13.46 -1.70 -3.45
CA VAL A 129 -13.72 -0.91 -2.25
C VAL A 129 -12.48 -0.04 -2.01
N SER A 130 -12.61 1.27 -2.16
CA SER A 130 -11.51 2.21 -1.90
C SER A 130 -11.93 3.27 -0.90
N ALA A 131 -11.03 3.60 0.02
CA ALA A 131 -11.29 4.60 1.04
C ALA A 131 -10.12 5.58 1.18
N ILE A 132 -10.46 6.76 1.68
CA ILE A 132 -9.55 7.80 2.16
C ILE A 132 -10.05 8.29 3.52
N ASN A 133 -9.33 9.18 4.18
CA ASN A 133 -9.67 9.68 5.52
C ASN A 133 -11.10 10.25 5.69
N THR A 134 -11.87 10.40 4.65
CA THR A 134 -13.21 11.00 4.71
C THR A 134 -14.31 10.15 4.11
N ASN A 135 -14.02 9.31 3.12
CA ASN A 135 -15.05 8.61 2.37
C ASN A 135 -14.60 7.28 1.78
N ILE A 136 -15.59 6.43 1.52
CA ILE A 136 -15.48 5.14 0.86
C ILE A 136 -16.19 5.26 -0.48
N ILE A 137 -15.61 4.64 -1.52
CA ILE A 137 -16.27 4.40 -2.80
C ILE A 137 -16.35 2.90 -3.07
N PHE A 138 -17.41 2.50 -3.74
CA PHE A 138 -17.62 1.19 -4.33
C PHE A 138 -17.69 1.37 -5.84
N TYR A 139 -16.85 0.66 -6.57
CA TYR A 139 -16.69 0.86 -8.01
C TYR A 139 -16.65 -0.48 -8.74
N ASP A 140 -17.43 -0.59 -9.80
CA ASP A 140 -17.45 -1.76 -10.69
C ASP A 140 -16.51 -1.50 -11.86
N THR A 141 -15.38 -2.21 -11.89
CA THR A 141 -14.36 -2.03 -12.95
C THR A 141 -14.79 -2.65 -14.27
N LYS A 142 -15.72 -3.62 -14.27
CA LYS A 142 -16.25 -4.24 -15.51
C LYS A 142 -17.23 -3.31 -16.21
N LYS A 143 -18.06 -2.58 -15.43
CA LYS A 143 -19.04 -1.62 -15.94
C LYS A 143 -18.51 -0.19 -16.02
N ASP A 144 -17.29 0.03 -15.51
CA ASP A 144 -16.67 1.35 -15.41
C ASP A 144 -17.58 2.37 -14.69
N THR A 145 -18.17 1.96 -13.57
CA THR A 145 -19.22 2.72 -12.90
C THR A 145 -18.97 2.85 -11.39
N LEU A 146 -19.10 4.08 -10.90
CA LEU A 146 -19.16 4.34 -9.46
C LEU A 146 -20.53 3.85 -8.94
N LEU A 147 -20.52 2.78 -8.16
CA LEU A 147 -21.73 2.20 -7.58
C LEU A 147 -22.26 3.05 -6.43
N LYS A 148 -21.38 3.50 -5.54
CA LYS A 148 -21.74 4.26 -4.35
C LYS A 148 -20.57 5.06 -3.80
N ARG A 149 -20.88 6.18 -3.12
CA ARG A 149 -19.93 6.93 -2.27
C ARG A 149 -20.62 7.25 -0.96
N ILE A 150 -19.94 6.97 0.16
CA ILE A 150 -20.43 7.28 1.50
C ILE A 150 -19.29 7.79 2.38
N SER A 151 -19.57 8.59 3.40
CA SER A 151 -18.55 8.97 4.40
C SER A 151 -18.27 7.81 5.36
N LEU A 152 -17.05 7.75 5.92
CA LEU A 152 -16.73 6.81 7.01
C LEU A 152 -17.70 6.94 8.16
N ARG A 153 -18.12 8.18 8.49
CA ARG A 153 -19.09 8.47 9.55
C ARG A 153 -20.46 7.87 9.28
N LEU A 154 -20.99 8.01 8.07
CA LEU A 154 -22.28 7.39 7.71
C LEU A 154 -22.18 5.86 7.68
N PHE A 155 -21.06 5.33 7.23
CA PHE A 155 -20.83 3.90 7.23
C PHE A 155 -20.84 3.31 8.65
N SER A 156 -20.28 4.02 9.63
CA SER A 156 -20.24 3.58 11.03
C SER A 156 -21.36 4.10 11.93
N LYS A 157 -22.39 4.76 11.38
CA LYS A 157 -23.45 5.45 12.14
C LYS A 157 -24.28 4.56 13.08
N THR A 158 -24.28 3.26 12.84
CA THR A 158 -25.01 2.30 13.68
C THR A 158 -24.25 1.91 14.96
N LEU A 159 -22.96 2.23 15.01
CA LEU A 159 -22.16 2.07 16.22
C LEU A 159 -22.44 3.20 17.21
N THR A 160 -22.61 2.84 18.48
CA THR A 160 -22.79 3.79 19.59
C THR A 160 -21.51 3.91 20.40
N GLY A 161 -21.29 5.06 21.03
CA GLY A 161 -20.11 5.30 21.89
C GLY A 161 -18.81 5.62 21.14
N ILE A 162 -18.80 5.59 19.81
CA ILE A 162 -17.64 5.97 19.01
C ILE A 162 -17.63 7.49 18.75
N SER A 163 -16.44 8.03 18.48
CA SER A 163 -16.28 9.43 18.07
C SER A 163 -16.80 9.65 16.64
N SER A 164 -17.23 10.87 16.34
CA SER A 164 -17.57 11.28 14.96
C SER A 164 -16.34 11.47 14.06
N ASN A 165 -15.14 11.49 14.63
CA ASN A 165 -13.88 11.63 13.90
C ASN A 165 -13.34 10.24 13.51
N GLN A 166 -13.48 9.86 12.24
CA GLN A 166 -12.95 8.62 11.69
C GLN A 166 -11.82 8.93 10.70
N TYR A 167 -10.77 8.09 10.73
CA TYR A 167 -9.56 8.29 9.93
C TYR A 167 -8.77 6.98 9.73
N ASP A 168 -7.70 7.05 8.96
CA ASP A 168 -6.74 5.97 8.67
C ASP A 168 -7.39 4.67 8.16
N PRO A 169 -8.18 4.70 7.07
CA PRO A 169 -8.82 3.50 6.57
C PRO A 169 -7.83 2.53 5.94
N LYS A 170 -8.09 1.23 6.11
CA LYS A 170 -7.42 0.11 5.44
C LYS A 170 -8.47 -0.84 4.89
N ALA A 171 -8.39 -1.17 3.61
CA ALA A 171 -9.25 -2.14 2.94
C ALA A 171 -8.45 -3.36 2.50
N ILE A 172 -9.03 -4.53 2.63
CA ILE A 172 -8.47 -5.80 2.14
C ILE A 172 -9.59 -6.72 1.66
N TYR A 173 -9.30 -7.52 0.65
CA TYR A 173 -10.21 -8.53 0.12
C TYR A 173 -9.74 -9.93 0.50
N ASP A 174 -10.65 -10.70 1.09
CA ASP A 174 -10.48 -12.11 1.39
C ASP A 174 -10.98 -12.94 0.20
N TYR A 175 -10.06 -13.39 -0.64
CA TYR A 175 -10.40 -14.14 -1.84
C TYR A 175 -10.89 -15.56 -1.56
N GLN A 176 -10.60 -16.13 -0.37
CA GLN A 176 -11.06 -17.47 0.02
C GLN A 176 -12.53 -17.44 0.46
N ASN A 177 -12.92 -16.39 1.18
CA ASN A 177 -14.30 -16.20 1.61
C ASN A 177 -15.11 -15.36 0.60
N ASP A 178 -14.44 -14.76 -0.40
CA ASP A 178 -15.04 -13.80 -1.35
C ASP A 178 -15.73 -12.64 -0.63
N ARG A 179 -15.00 -11.95 0.26
CA ARG A 179 -15.50 -10.91 1.16
C ARG A 179 -14.52 -9.76 1.28
N PHE A 180 -15.04 -8.60 1.65
CA PHE A 180 -14.26 -7.43 1.97
C PHE A 180 -14.16 -7.22 3.48
N ILE A 181 -13.02 -6.69 3.92
CA ILE A 181 -12.81 -6.18 5.26
C ILE A 181 -12.34 -4.74 5.14
N LEU A 182 -12.94 -3.86 5.94
CA LEU A 182 -12.54 -2.46 6.08
C LEU A 182 -12.23 -2.17 7.54
N VAL A 183 -11.05 -1.63 7.81
CA VAL A 183 -10.62 -1.21 9.15
C VAL A 183 -10.36 0.29 9.12
N PHE A 184 -10.80 1.02 10.12
CA PHE A 184 -10.47 2.44 10.30
C PHE A 184 -10.55 2.82 11.78
N LEU A 185 -9.96 3.94 12.12
CA LEU A 185 -9.91 4.42 13.49
C LEU A 185 -11.02 5.43 13.77
N SER A 186 -11.44 5.50 15.02
CA SER A 186 -12.41 6.47 15.50
C SER A 186 -11.95 7.07 16.81
N GLY A 187 -11.97 8.41 16.89
CA GLY A 187 -11.58 9.15 18.06
C GLY A 187 -10.06 9.33 18.20
N SER A 188 -9.71 10.16 19.16
CA SER A 188 -8.30 10.48 19.48
C SER A 188 -8.22 10.87 20.96
N GLY A 189 -7.02 11.12 21.44
CA GLY A 189 -6.82 11.57 22.81
C GLY A 189 -7.57 12.86 23.20
N VAL A 190 -8.01 13.65 22.23
CA VAL A 190 -8.83 14.86 22.46
C VAL A 190 -10.29 14.52 22.65
N SER A 191 -10.81 13.52 21.97
CA SER A 191 -12.21 13.09 22.04
C SER A 191 -12.56 12.26 23.28
N GLY A 192 -11.56 11.86 24.07
CA GLY A 192 -11.75 11.00 25.25
C GLY A 192 -12.20 9.57 24.92
N SER A 193 -12.29 9.20 23.63
CA SER A 193 -12.57 7.85 23.17
C SER A 193 -11.67 7.49 22.01
N SER A 194 -11.29 6.22 21.93
CA SER A 194 -10.48 5.68 20.83
C SER A 194 -10.95 4.27 20.51
N HIS A 195 -11.28 4.01 19.26
CA HIS A 195 -11.74 2.70 18.82
C HIS A 195 -11.10 2.31 17.49
N ILE A 196 -10.89 1.02 17.31
CA ILE A 196 -10.58 0.40 16.03
C ILE A 196 -11.90 -0.17 15.50
N ILE A 197 -12.37 0.39 14.41
CA ILE A 197 -13.58 -0.07 13.74
C ILE A 197 -13.19 -1.12 12.72
N ILE A 198 -13.79 -2.30 12.81
CA ILE A 198 -13.59 -3.40 11.87
C ILE A 198 -14.93 -3.75 11.25
N ALA A 199 -15.01 -3.73 9.95
CA ALA A 199 -16.22 -4.04 9.20
C ALA A 199 -15.97 -5.21 8.26
N PHE A 200 -16.82 -6.22 8.31
CA PHE A 200 -16.82 -7.41 7.46
C PHE A 200 -18.04 -7.40 6.55
N SER A 201 -17.87 -7.51 5.24
CA SER A 201 -19.00 -7.64 4.33
C SER A 201 -19.67 -9.01 4.48
N SER A 202 -21.00 -9.06 4.50
CA SER A 202 -21.76 -10.31 4.63
C SER A 202 -21.79 -11.11 3.33
N THR A 203 -21.61 -10.44 2.19
CA THR A 203 -21.56 -11.05 0.85
C THR A 203 -20.37 -10.50 0.05
N ASN A 204 -20.18 -10.97 -1.17
CA ASN A 204 -19.20 -10.44 -2.12
C ASN A 204 -19.64 -9.11 -2.78
N ASN A 205 -20.90 -8.74 -2.63
CA ASN A 205 -21.41 -7.44 -3.05
C ASN A 205 -21.26 -6.42 -1.90
N PRO A 206 -20.34 -5.46 -1.97
CA PRO A 206 -20.09 -4.53 -0.87
C PRO A 206 -21.23 -3.51 -0.64
N LEU A 207 -22.28 -3.53 -1.44
CA LEU A 207 -23.49 -2.73 -1.22
C LEU A 207 -24.50 -3.42 -0.29
N ASP A 208 -24.31 -4.70 0.00
CA ASP A 208 -25.12 -5.46 0.95
C ASP A 208 -24.70 -5.14 2.40
N GLU A 209 -25.10 -5.96 3.35
CA GLU A 209 -24.81 -5.74 4.76
C GLU A 209 -23.33 -5.86 5.09
N TRP A 210 -22.90 -5.09 6.10
CA TRP A 210 -21.63 -5.22 6.77
C TRP A 210 -21.84 -5.34 8.27
N TYR A 211 -21.11 -6.26 8.88
CA TYR A 211 -21.05 -6.43 10.33
C TYR A 211 -19.92 -5.57 10.89
N LEU A 212 -20.26 -4.67 11.81
CA LEU A 212 -19.36 -3.68 12.38
C LEU A 212 -19.01 -4.02 13.82
N TYR A 213 -17.73 -3.92 14.14
CA TYR A 213 -17.20 -4.12 15.48
C TYR A 213 -16.39 -2.89 15.88
N ALA A 214 -16.46 -2.52 17.17
CA ALA A 214 -15.61 -1.46 17.73
C ALA A 214 -14.76 -2.08 18.84
N ILE A 215 -13.46 -2.25 18.57
CA ILE A 215 -12.49 -2.70 19.56
C ILE A 215 -11.93 -1.46 20.27
N GLU A 216 -11.74 -1.56 21.59
CA GLU A 216 -11.14 -0.49 22.39
C GLU A 216 -9.74 -0.12 21.89
N GLY A 217 -9.55 1.13 21.51
CA GLY A 217 -8.27 1.68 21.03
C GLY A 217 -7.36 2.19 22.15
N ASN A 218 -7.84 2.19 23.39
CA ASN A 218 -7.05 2.45 24.61
C ASN A 218 -7.15 1.25 25.58
N PRO A 219 -6.66 0.06 25.19
CA PRO A 219 -6.94 -1.19 25.93
C PRO A 219 -6.34 -1.25 27.34
N PHE A 220 -5.55 -0.25 27.75
CA PHE A 220 -4.91 -0.19 29.08
C PHE A 220 -5.48 0.93 29.96
N ASP A 221 -6.48 1.66 29.50
CA ASP A 221 -7.10 2.79 30.22
C ASP A 221 -6.07 3.79 30.80
N ASP A 222 -5.10 4.17 29.96
CA ASP A 222 -3.92 4.92 30.39
C ASP A 222 -3.72 6.27 29.66
N ASN A 223 -4.82 6.90 29.23
CA ASN A 223 -4.82 8.14 28.46
C ASN A 223 -4.04 8.06 27.14
N SER A 224 -4.08 6.90 26.47
CA SER A 224 -3.57 6.72 25.12
C SER A 224 -4.69 6.53 24.10
N TRP A 225 -4.35 6.56 22.83
CA TRP A 225 -5.24 6.31 21.70
C TRP A 225 -4.48 5.62 20.59
N THR A 226 -5.18 4.85 19.75
CA THR A 226 -4.57 4.10 18.65
C THR A 226 -4.48 4.95 17.39
N ASP A 227 -3.36 4.82 16.69
CA ASP A 227 -3.02 5.53 15.45
C ASP A 227 -2.34 4.60 14.45
N TYR A 228 -2.39 4.94 13.17
CA TYR A 228 -1.67 4.28 12.08
C TYR A 228 -1.92 2.76 12.03
N PRO A 229 -3.11 2.28 11.68
CA PRO A 229 -3.40 0.87 11.54
C PRO A 229 -2.74 0.31 10.27
N ALA A 230 -2.30 -0.96 10.34
CA ALA A 230 -1.99 -1.76 9.15
C ALA A 230 -2.67 -3.13 9.30
N ILE A 231 -3.03 -3.76 8.17
CA ILE A 231 -3.79 -5.00 8.19
C ILE A 231 -3.23 -6.05 7.24
N SER A 232 -3.41 -7.32 7.61
CA SER A 232 -3.14 -8.47 6.76
C SER A 232 -4.06 -9.64 7.10
N LEU A 233 -4.13 -10.62 6.21
CA LEU A 233 -4.89 -11.85 6.39
C LEU A 233 -3.98 -13.07 6.36
N SER A 234 -4.22 -14.01 7.26
CA SER A 234 -3.89 -15.41 7.06
C SER A 234 -5.09 -16.16 6.46
N ASP A 235 -4.95 -17.46 6.27
CA ASP A 235 -6.05 -18.31 5.85
C ASP A 235 -7.25 -18.28 6.82
N LYS A 236 -7.03 -18.03 8.14
CA LYS A 236 -8.08 -18.06 9.17
C LYS A 236 -8.32 -16.75 9.89
N GLU A 237 -7.38 -15.82 9.86
CA GLU A 237 -7.38 -14.69 10.78
C GLU A 237 -7.09 -13.37 10.08
N LEU A 238 -7.62 -12.31 10.67
CA LEU A 238 -7.27 -10.92 10.40
C LEU A 238 -6.24 -10.46 11.43
N PHE A 239 -5.17 -9.85 10.97
CA PHE A 239 -4.20 -9.16 11.81
C PHE A 239 -4.34 -7.65 11.62
N VAL A 240 -4.47 -6.94 12.73
CA VAL A 240 -4.47 -5.47 12.77
C VAL A 240 -3.30 -5.04 13.64
N THR A 241 -2.53 -4.07 13.20
CA THR A 241 -1.51 -3.43 14.03
C THR A 241 -1.86 -1.96 14.24
N GLY A 242 -1.34 -1.34 15.28
CA GLY A 242 -1.50 0.07 15.55
C GLY A 242 -0.50 0.58 16.57
N ASN A 243 -0.31 1.89 16.61
CA ASN A 243 0.54 2.56 17.59
C ASN A 243 -0.30 3.16 18.70
N LEU A 244 0.04 2.92 19.96
CA LEU A 244 -0.51 3.70 21.08
C LEU A 244 0.22 5.03 21.21
N ILE A 245 -0.55 6.09 21.18
CA ILE A 245 -0.11 7.48 21.27
C ILE A 245 -0.63 8.07 22.59
N LYS A 246 0.23 8.61 23.41
CA LYS A 246 -0.13 9.22 24.68
C LYS A 246 -0.85 10.55 24.46
N THR A 247 -2.00 10.73 25.10
CA THR A 247 -2.76 11.97 25.08
C THR A 247 -1.99 13.10 25.78
N GLY A 248 -2.02 14.30 25.21
CA GLY A 248 -1.32 15.47 25.76
C GLY A 248 0.20 15.47 25.59
N GLY A 249 0.78 14.41 25.03
CA GLY A 249 2.23 14.26 24.85
C GLY A 249 2.83 14.94 23.61
N GLY A 250 2.02 15.49 22.71
CA GLY A 250 2.47 16.12 21.46
C GLY A 250 1.93 15.44 20.21
N SER A 251 2.68 15.48 19.09
CA SER A 251 2.30 14.82 17.85
C SER A 251 2.44 13.29 17.95
N TRP A 252 1.80 12.55 17.03
CA TRP A 252 1.91 11.09 16.94
C TRP A 252 3.38 10.60 16.85
N GLN A 253 4.27 11.36 16.23
CA GLN A 253 5.68 10.99 16.13
C GLN A 253 6.40 11.01 17.49
N THR A 254 5.95 11.84 18.41
CA THR A 254 6.68 12.16 19.66
C THR A 254 6.01 11.62 20.91
N SER A 255 4.73 11.27 20.84
CA SER A 255 3.92 10.74 21.94
C SER A 255 3.75 9.22 21.88
N PHE A 256 4.47 8.56 21.00
CA PHE A 256 4.44 7.12 20.87
C PHE A 256 4.77 6.40 22.18
N LYS A 257 3.97 5.43 22.54
CA LYS A 257 4.14 4.59 23.72
C LYS A 257 4.63 3.19 23.34
N GLN A 258 3.85 2.48 22.54
CA GLN A 258 4.16 1.15 22.03
C GLN A 258 3.33 0.86 20.79
N SER A 259 3.69 -0.16 20.03
CA SER A 259 2.83 -0.73 19.01
C SER A 259 2.14 -1.98 19.52
N LEU A 260 0.97 -2.25 19.01
CA LEU A 260 0.12 -3.38 19.36
C LEU A 260 -0.18 -4.23 18.12
N ILE A 261 -0.50 -5.51 18.33
CA ILE A 261 -1.00 -6.43 17.30
C ILE A 261 -2.27 -7.07 17.83
N TRP A 262 -3.35 -7.03 17.06
CA TRP A 262 -4.58 -7.79 17.26
C TRP A 262 -4.61 -8.95 16.26
N GLN A 263 -4.70 -10.18 16.76
CA GLN A 263 -4.95 -11.40 16.01
C GLN A 263 -6.42 -11.77 16.19
N ILE A 264 -7.21 -11.80 15.14
CA ILE A 264 -8.68 -11.77 15.18
C ILE A 264 -9.24 -12.91 14.34
N ASP A 265 -10.21 -13.67 14.87
CA ASP A 265 -10.96 -14.66 14.10
C ASP A 265 -11.84 -13.97 13.05
N LYS A 266 -11.44 -14.08 11.77
CA LYS A 266 -12.19 -13.45 10.68
C LYS A 266 -13.48 -14.18 10.32
N GLN A 267 -13.58 -15.48 10.59
CA GLN A 267 -14.77 -16.26 10.26
C GLN A 267 -15.97 -15.80 11.08
N ASN A 268 -15.78 -15.62 12.39
CA ASN A 268 -16.81 -15.04 13.25
C ASN A 268 -17.22 -13.63 12.77
N GLY A 269 -16.28 -12.84 12.29
CA GLY A 269 -16.53 -11.51 11.72
C GLY A 269 -17.43 -11.56 10.49
N PHE A 270 -17.20 -12.47 9.55
CA PHE A 270 -18.03 -12.65 8.34
C PHE A 270 -19.43 -13.20 8.64
N GLU A 271 -19.59 -13.89 9.77
CA GLU A 271 -20.87 -14.45 10.20
C GLU A 271 -21.66 -13.52 11.14
N GLY A 272 -21.13 -12.33 11.48
CA GLY A 272 -21.76 -11.39 12.40
C GLY A 272 -21.86 -11.92 13.85
N LYS A 273 -20.96 -12.83 14.22
CA LYS A 273 -20.87 -13.43 15.57
C LYS A 273 -19.95 -12.63 16.48
N GLU A 274 -19.87 -13.00 17.75
CA GLU A 274 -18.89 -12.44 18.68
C GLU A 274 -17.47 -12.62 18.11
N LEU A 275 -16.67 -11.57 18.15
CA LEU A 275 -15.35 -11.53 17.54
C LEU A 275 -14.28 -11.82 18.60
N ASP A 276 -13.71 -13.00 18.53
CA ASP A 276 -12.59 -13.40 19.40
C ASP A 276 -11.28 -12.86 18.87
N PHE A 277 -10.44 -12.36 19.77
CA PHE A 277 -9.12 -11.84 19.42
C PHE A 277 -8.08 -12.01 20.53
N ALA A 278 -6.82 -12.00 20.17
CA ALA A 278 -5.69 -11.84 21.07
C ALA A 278 -5.00 -10.49 20.81
N LEU A 279 -4.64 -9.81 21.89
CA LEU A 279 -3.90 -8.56 21.88
C LEU A 279 -2.46 -8.83 22.33
N PHE A 280 -1.48 -8.52 21.47
CA PHE A 280 -0.05 -8.55 21.79
C PHE A 280 0.43 -7.13 22.11
N SER A 281 1.11 -6.99 23.23
CA SER A 281 1.65 -5.72 23.73
C SER A 281 3.08 -5.89 24.28
N ASP A 282 3.71 -4.80 24.69
CA ASP A 282 5.09 -4.76 25.19
C ASP A 282 6.11 -5.28 24.15
N ILE A 283 5.81 -5.08 22.86
CA ILE A 283 6.63 -5.55 21.74
C ILE A 283 7.88 -4.69 21.62
N ASN A 284 9.02 -5.23 21.99
CA ASN A 284 10.27 -4.49 22.03
C ASN A 284 11.49 -5.37 21.72
N HIS A 285 12.61 -4.72 21.43
CA HIS A 285 13.92 -5.37 21.37
C HIS A 285 14.88 -4.67 22.34
N LYS A 286 15.38 -5.42 23.34
CA LYS A 286 16.28 -4.92 24.40
C LYS A 286 15.70 -3.69 25.13
N GLY A 287 14.41 -3.69 25.43
CA GLY A 287 13.72 -2.62 26.13
C GLY A 287 13.35 -1.40 25.26
N ILE A 288 13.71 -1.39 23.97
CA ILE A 288 13.32 -0.33 23.04
C ILE A 288 12.12 -0.81 22.23
N PRO A 289 10.94 -0.17 22.35
CA PRO A 289 9.74 -0.59 21.64
C PRO A 289 9.93 -0.60 20.11
N CYS A 290 9.35 -1.60 19.44
CA CYS A 290 9.21 -1.61 18.00
C CYS A 290 8.10 -0.64 17.60
N ARG A 291 8.28 0.09 16.49
CA ARG A 291 7.33 1.09 15.99
C ARG A 291 6.76 0.69 14.66
N ASN A 292 5.55 1.18 14.32
CA ASN A 292 4.97 1.05 12.99
C ASN A 292 5.07 -0.40 12.49
N ILE A 293 4.68 -1.35 13.32
CA ILE A 293 4.72 -2.77 12.98
C ILE A 293 3.83 -3.00 11.76
N HIS A 294 4.42 -3.50 10.67
CA HIS A 294 3.72 -3.76 9.42
C HIS A 294 3.50 -5.26 9.24
N PRO A 295 2.24 -5.73 9.13
CA PRO A 295 1.95 -7.15 8.90
C PRO A 295 2.25 -7.51 7.45
N VAL A 296 2.89 -8.66 7.24
CA VAL A 296 3.29 -9.15 5.92
C VAL A 296 2.12 -9.89 5.28
N ARG A 297 1.69 -9.49 4.09
CA ARG A 297 0.59 -10.16 3.36
C ARG A 297 1.07 -11.44 2.68
N GLY A 298 0.17 -12.32 2.29
CA GLY A 298 0.48 -13.36 1.32
C GLY A 298 0.69 -12.75 -0.08
N GLY A 299 1.54 -13.35 -0.89
CA GLY A 299 1.77 -12.95 -2.28
C GLY A 299 0.58 -13.31 -3.17
N ASP A 300 0.58 -14.54 -3.67
CA ASP A 300 -0.49 -15.11 -4.50
C ASP A 300 -1.56 -15.88 -3.68
N LYS A 301 -1.24 -16.21 -2.44
CA LYS A 301 -2.13 -16.95 -1.53
C LYS A 301 -1.92 -16.53 -0.09
N PHE A 302 -2.92 -16.75 0.74
CA PHE A 302 -2.77 -16.60 2.18
C PHE A 302 -1.85 -17.69 2.73
N TYR A 303 -1.22 -17.41 3.85
CA TYR A 303 -0.36 -18.34 4.56
C TYR A 303 -0.73 -18.38 6.05
N GLY A 304 -0.30 -19.36 6.77
CA GLY A 304 -0.54 -19.59 8.19
C GLY A 304 -0.18 -21.03 8.59
N PRO A 305 -0.14 -21.33 9.89
CA PRO A 305 -0.42 -20.47 11.05
C PRO A 305 0.64 -19.42 11.32
N GLU A 306 1.81 -19.50 10.68
CA GLU A 306 2.87 -18.51 10.81
C GLU A 306 2.45 -17.18 10.19
N MET A 307 2.58 -16.11 10.96
CA MET A 307 2.35 -14.75 10.48
C MET A 307 3.56 -13.89 10.77
N TYR A 308 4.09 -13.22 9.75
CA TYR A 308 5.25 -12.36 9.85
C TYR A 308 4.86 -10.89 9.96
N PHE A 309 5.69 -10.13 10.68
CA PHE A 309 5.58 -8.67 10.79
C PHE A 309 6.97 -8.07 10.69
N LEU A 310 7.04 -6.84 10.19
CA LEU A 310 8.27 -6.08 10.05
C LEU A 310 8.19 -4.75 10.80
N SER A 311 9.30 -4.33 11.33
CA SER A 311 9.52 -2.99 11.88
C SER A 311 10.98 -2.61 11.71
N GLU A 312 11.31 -1.33 11.89
CA GLU A 312 12.68 -0.81 11.80
C GLU A 312 12.89 0.39 12.73
N ARG A 313 14.04 1.02 12.64
CA ARG A 313 14.37 2.27 13.35
C ARG A 313 14.02 3.48 12.48
N ASN A 314 12.71 3.70 12.29
CA ASN A 314 12.14 4.63 11.31
C ASN A 314 12.53 6.11 11.44
N PHE A 315 13.04 6.55 12.61
CA PHE A 315 13.49 7.93 12.81
C PHE A 315 15.01 8.10 12.74
N ASP A 316 15.75 7.02 12.54
CA ASP A 316 17.19 7.11 12.41
C ASP A 316 17.57 7.76 11.08
N ILE A 317 18.57 8.63 11.13
CA ILE A 317 19.10 9.29 9.95
C ILE A 317 19.75 8.27 9.01
N GLU A 318 20.32 7.22 9.59
CA GLU A 318 21.01 6.13 8.91
C GLU A 318 20.96 4.89 9.82
N ASN A 319 20.44 3.77 9.31
CA ASN A 319 20.38 2.49 9.99
C ASN A 319 20.35 1.34 8.97
N ASP A 320 20.60 0.11 9.42
CA ASP A 320 20.60 -1.12 8.62
C ASP A 320 19.80 -2.26 9.30
N THR A 321 19.18 -1.98 10.46
CA THR A 321 18.51 -3.00 11.28
C THR A 321 17.01 -3.00 11.00
N PHE A 322 16.49 -4.17 10.64
CA PHE A 322 15.08 -4.50 10.59
C PHE A 322 14.72 -5.49 11.70
N PHE A 323 13.49 -5.47 12.16
CA PHE A 323 12.97 -6.43 13.11
C PHE A 323 11.96 -7.34 12.41
N LEU A 324 12.32 -8.64 12.33
CA LEU A 324 11.41 -9.69 11.92
C LEU A 324 10.67 -10.20 13.15
N MET A 325 9.36 -10.14 13.12
CA MET A 325 8.49 -10.70 14.15
C MET A 325 7.66 -11.83 13.57
N LYS A 326 7.36 -12.83 14.41
CA LYS A 326 6.58 -13.99 14.01
C LYS A 326 5.63 -14.44 15.11
N ILE A 327 4.36 -14.60 14.77
CA ILE A 327 3.36 -15.41 15.49
C ILE A 327 3.31 -16.75 14.75
N ASP A 328 3.33 -17.87 15.45
CA ASP A 328 3.43 -19.21 14.86
C ASP A 328 2.20 -20.09 15.09
N LYS A 329 1.12 -19.52 15.65
CA LYS A 329 -0.09 -20.26 16.00
C LYS A 329 -1.36 -19.47 15.67
N TYR A 330 -2.40 -20.21 15.29
CA TYR A 330 -3.75 -19.65 15.24
C TYR A 330 -4.28 -19.31 16.62
N LEU A 331 -5.19 -18.36 16.69
CA LEU A 331 -5.90 -17.96 17.91
C LEU A 331 -6.51 -19.16 18.66
N SER A 332 -6.99 -20.17 17.94
CA SER A 332 -7.55 -21.40 18.49
C SER A 332 -6.52 -22.37 19.11
N GLN A 333 -5.22 -22.15 18.92
CA GLN A 333 -4.14 -23.10 19.27
C GLN A 333 -3.40 -22.75 20.59
N GLY A 334 -4.06 -22.91 21.73
CA GLY A 334 -3.38 -22.87 23.04
C GLY A 334 -2.68 -21.55 23.38
N LYS A 335 -1.48 -21.60 23.96
CA LYS A 335 -0.69 -20.42 24.35
C LYS A 335 -0.06 -19.79 23.10
N LEU A 336 -0.37 -18.51 22.89
CA LEU A 336 0.21 -17.70 21.82
C LEU A 336 1.51 -17.05 22.28
N ASP A 337 2.42 -16.80 21.32
CA ASP A 337 3.68 -16.12 21.54
C ASP A 337 4.06 -15.30 20.29
N LEU A 338 4.89 -14.28 20.49
CA LEU A 338 5.46 -13.45 19.44
C LEU A 338 6.98 -13.38 19.59
N SER A 339 7.71 -13.86 18.62
CA SER A 339 9.16 -13.71 18.57
C SER A 339 9.56 -12.40 17.90
N VAL A 340 10.66 -11.77 18.36
CA VAL A 340 11.25 -10.55 17.78
C VAL A 340 12.72 -10.79 17.53
N LYS A 341 13.17 -10.69 16.27
CA LYS A 341 14.56 -10.90 15.85
C LYS A 341 15.09 -9.71 15.07
N PRO A 342 16.23 -9.09 15.44
CA PRO A 342 16.89 -8.10 14.62
C PRO A 342 17.61 -8.79 13.45
N ILE A 343 17.48 -8.24 12.26
CA ILE A 343 18.16 -8.68 11.04
C ILE A 343 18.85 -7.47 10.44
N ILE A 344 20.12 -7.61 10.08
CA ILE A 344 20.92 -6.57 9.47
C ILE A 344 20.83 -6.71 7.95
N SER A 345 20.54 -5.62 7.26
CA SER A 345 20.57 -5.56 5.79
C SER A 345 21.97 -5.28 5.27
N ASP A 346 22.24 -5.68 4.03
CA ASP A 346 23.51 -5.44 3.35
C ASP A 346 23.71 -3.98 2.91
N ASN A 347 22.67 -3.15 2.97
CA ASN A 347 22.70 -1.74 2.68
C ASN A 347 21.90 -0.95 3.73
N LYS A 348 22.05 0.36 3.74
CA LYS A 348 21.46 1.26 4.73
C LYS A 348 20.21 1.95 4.20
N TYR A 349 19.30 2.22 5.12
CA TYR A 349 18.16 3.13 4.93
C TYR A 349 18.27 4.30 5.92
N GLY A 350 17.44 5.32 5.74
CA GLY A 350 17.39 6.43 6.69
C GLY A 350 16.17 7.32 6.49
N MET A 351 15.94 8.20 7.45
CA MET A 351 14.85 9.16 7.41
C MET A 351 14.90 10.00 6.12
N PRO A 352 13.84 10.00 5.28
CA PRO A 352 13.81 10.79 4.05
C PRO A 352 13.74 12.29 4.35
N PRO A 353 14.34 13.16 3.53
CA PRO A 353 14.07 14.60 3.55
C PRO A 353 12.66 14.87 3.02
N ASN A 354 12.10 16.06 3.29
CA ASN A 354 10.90 16.50 2.61
C ASN A 354 11.13 16.63 1.11
N ALA A 355 10.14 16.24 0.32
CA ALA A 355 10.18 16.34 -1.13
C ALA A 355 9.85 17.78 -1.60
N LEU A 356 10.44 18.17 -2.72
CA LEU A 356 10.17 19.45 -3.36
C LEU A 356 8.97 19.36 -4.30
N GLN A 357 8.32 20.48 -4.57
CA GLN A 357 7.26 20.60 -5.57
C GLN A 357 7.37 21.94 -6.33
N PRO A 358 6.83 22.06 -7.56
CA PRO A 358 6.96 23.28 -8.36
C PRO A 358 6.23 24.49 -7.80
N SER A 359 6.78 25.68 -8.09
CA SER A 359 6.11 26.99 -7.94
C SER A 359 5.60 27.33 -6.54
N VAL A 360 6.09 26.67 -5.50
CA VAL A 360 5.78 26.96 -4.10
C VAL A 360 7.02 26.74 -3.24
N SER A 361 7.12 27.48 -2.13
CA SER A 361 8.18 27.28 -1.14
C SER A 361 7.92 26.09 -0.23
N ASP A 362 6.66 25.64 -0.17
CA ASP A 362 6.22 24.58 0.73
C ASP A 362 6.67 23.22 0.21
N SER A 363 7.30 22.44 1.07
CA SER A 363 7.71 21.07 0.77
C SER A 363 6.61 20.06 1.11
N LEU A 364 6.74 18.87 0.55
CA LEU A 364 5.86 17.73 0.84
C LEU A 364 6.48 16.87 1.93
N ALA A 365 5.75 16.60 2.99
CA ALA A 365 6.19 15.71 4.06
C ALA A 365 6.25 14.27 3.55
N THR A 366 7.40 13.62 3.76
CA THR A 366 7.68 12.22 3.41
C THR A 366 7.67 11.31 4.63
N ASN A 367 7.20 11.79 5.78
CA ASN A 367 7.21 11.11 7.07
C ASN A 367 8.60 10.56 7.46
N ASP A 368 8.70 9.27 7.67
CA ASP A 368 9.86 8.54 8.14
C ASP A 368 10.14 7.33 7.25
N SER A 369 11.07 6.44 7.65
CA SER A 369 11.51 5.30 6.84
C SER A 369 10.72 4.01 7.08
N ARG A 370 9.53 4.08 7.71
CA ARG A 370 8.72 2.89 8.03
C ARG A 370 8.43 1.99 6.81
N VAL A 371 8.25 0.69 7.09
CA VAL A 371 7.73 -0.27 6.09
C VAL A 371 6.30 0.12 5.72
N LEU A 372 6.03 0.22 4.42
CA LEU A 372 4.74 0.68 3.86
C LEU A 372 4.00 -0.41 3.08
N GLY A 373 4.68 -1.48 2.72
CA GLY A 373 4.11 -2.64 2.05
C GLY A 373 5.05 -3.82 2.15
N ALA A 374 4.49 -5.02 2.33
CA ALA A 374 5.26 -6.26 2.39
C ALA A 374 4.40 -7.45 1.98
N PHE A 375 5.02 -8.44 1.33
CA PHE A 375 4.41 -9.74 1.09
C PHE A 375 5.40 -10.89 1.27
N PHE A 376 4.87 -12.04 1.69
CA PHE A 376 5.59 -13.30 1.85
C PHE A 376 5.24 -14.27 0.72
N ARG A 377 6.24 -14.89 0.15
CA ARG A 377 6.10 -15.99 -0.81
C ARG A 377 7.37 -16.85 -0.85
N ASP A 378 7.20 -18.17 -0.77
CA ASP A 378 8.26 -19.16 -0.92
C ASP A 378 9.53 -18.80 -0.12
N ASP A 379 9.36 -18.65 1.21
CA ASP A 379 10.41 -18.32 2.18
C ASP A 379 11.13 -16.97 1.95
N LYS A 380 10.54 -16.10 1.16
CA LYS A 380 11.00 -14.72 0.98
C LYS A 380 9.95 -13.71 1.37
N ILE A 381 10.40 -12.64 2.01
CA ILE A 381 9.58 -11.45 2.24
C ILE A 381 10.16 -10.33 1.38
N GLN A 382 9.34 -9.78 0.48
CA GLN A 382 9.66 -8.54 -0.21
C GLN A 382 8.92 -7.40 0.47
N PHE A 383 9.60 -6.27 0.69
CA PHE A 383 9.03 -5.14 1.41
C PHE A 383 9.60 -3.80 0.94
N VAL A 384 8.83 -2.74 1.11
CA VAL A 384 9.20 -1.38 0.69
C VAL A 384 8.92 -0.37 1.79
N GLY A 385 9.69 0.71 1.82
CA GLY A 385 9.47 1.85 2.71
C GLY A 385 10.24 3.08 2.23
N ASN A 386 9.92 4.25 2.77
CA ASN A 386 10.62 5.48 2.42
C ASN A 386 12.08 5.44 2.89
N SER A 387 12.93 6.18 2.19
CA SER A 387 14.34 6.34 2.55
C SER A 387 14.92 7.67 2.05
N VAL A 388 16.20 7.83 2.25
CA VAL A 388 17.03 8.89 1.67
C VAL A 388 18.10 8.26 0.78
N ASP A 389 18.36 8.84 -0.36
CA ASP A 389 19.60 8.54 -1.09
C ASP A 389 20.76 9.27 -0.44
N PHE A 390 21.67 8.52 0.15
CA PHE A 390 22.84 9.08 0.84
C PHE A 390 23.83 9.78 -0.09
N LEU A 391 23.80 9.53 -1.40
CA LEU A 391 24.65 10.19 -2.38
C LEU A 391 24.06 11.53 -2.82
N THR A 392 22.84 11.52 -3.31
CA THR A 392 22.18 12.70 -3.90
C THR A 392 21.43 13.55 -2.86
N GLY A 393 21.05 12.95 -1.74
CA GLY A 393 20.25 13.59 -0.69
C GLY A 393 18.78 13.77 -1.08
N HIS A 394 18.29 13.11 -2.13
CA HIS A 394 16.88 13.11 -2.50
C HIS A 394 16.05 12.19 -1.63
N ALA A 395 14.76 12.53 -1.44
CA ALA A 395 13.80 11.58 -0.90
C ALA A 395 13.69 10.41 -1.88
N SER A 396 13.79 9.21 -1.33
CA SER A 396 13.87 7.95 -2.05
C SER A 396 13.05 6.88 -1.33
N PHE A 397 13.06 5.67 -1.82
CA PHE A 397 12.49 4.52 -1.12
C PHE A 397 13.42 3.31 -1.27
N TYR A 398 13.27 2.36 -0.36
CA TYR A 398 13.97 1.07 -0.45
C TYR A 398 13.02 -0.05 -0.86
N HIS A 399 13.58 -1.08 -1.51
CA HIS A 399 13.01 -2.40 -1.68
C HIS A 399 13.94 -3.41 -1.01
N GLY A 400 13.43 -4.10 0.00
CA GLY A 400 14.14 -5.15 0.72
C GLY A 400 13.63 -6.52 0.33
N ILE A 401 14.56 -7.47 0.19
CA ILE A 401 14.29 -8.89 -0.03
C ILE A 401 14.90 -9.65 1.13
N MET A 402 14.05 -10.12 2.04
CA MET A 402 14.46 -10.93 3.18
C MET A 402 14.30 -12.41 2.83
N ASN A 403 15.39 -13.17 2.91
CA ASN A 403 15.41 -14.60 2.69
C ASN A 403 15.39 -15.33 4.04
N LEU A 404 14.40 -16.19 4.26
CA LEU A 404 14.16 -16.90 5.53
C LEU A 404 14.80 -18.28 5.58
N ASN A 405 15.21 -18.86 4.44
CA ASN A 405 15.65 -20.27 4.30
C ASN A 405 17.14 -20.53 4.51
N LEU A 406 17.94 -19.53 4.72
CA LEU A 406 19.39 -19.72 4.86
C LEU A 406 19.76 -20.12 6.30
N PRO A 407 21.00 -20.62 6.57
CA PRO A 407 21.50 -20.85 7.92
C PRO A 407 21.33 -19.60 8.80
N SER A 408 21.27 -18.42 8.18
CA SER A 408 20.90 -17.15 8.81
C SER A 408 19.99 -16.35 7.88
N VAL A 409 18.93 -15.75 8.44
CA VAL A 409 18.08 -14.80 7.72
C VAL A 409 18.93 -13.63 7.22
N SER A 410 18.78 -13.26 5.96
CA SER A 410 19.51 -12.14 5.34
C SER A 410 18.56 -11.18 4.63
N ILE A 411 18.96 -9.93 4.51
CA ILE A 411 18.22 -8.89 3.77
C ILE A 411 19.14 -8.29 2.71
N HIS A 412 18.71 -8.36 1.46
CA HIS A 412 19.25 -7.57 0.38
C HIS A 412 18.39 -6.31 0.20
N LEU A 413 19.00 -5.12 0.28
CA LEU A 413 18.30 -3.83 0.29
C LEU A 413 18.74 -2.95 -0.85
N ASN A 414 17.84 -2.65 -1.78
CA ASN A 414 18.04 -1.68 -2.86
C ASN A 414 17.37 -0.35 -2.51
N VAL A 415 18.10 0.77 -2.67
CA VAL A 415 17.57 2.12 -2.51
C VAL A 415 17.39 2.76 -3.88
N PHE A 416 16.15 3.18 -4.18
CA PHE A 416 15.76 3.79 -5.46
C PHE A 416 15.71 5.29 -5.35
N SER A 417 16.49 5.94 -6.18
CA SER A 417 16.55 7.40 -6.26
C SER A 417 16.68 7.86 -7.71
N ASP A 418 16.36 9.12 -7.92
CA ASP A 418 16.55 9.83 -9.18
C ASP A 418 17.20 11.18 -8.88
N SER A 419 18.08 11.65 -9.77
CA SER A 419 18.74 12.94 -9.60
C SER A 419 17.81 14.14 -9.84
N LEU A 420 16.63 13.92 -10.40
CA LEU A 420 15.66 14.95 -10.79
C LEU A 420 14.34 14.83 -10.05
N LEU A 421 14.04 13.67 -9.45
CA LEU A 421 12.77 13.36 -8.79
C LEU A 421 12.96 12.98 -7.32
N GLU A 422 11.96 13.28 -6.53
CA GLU A 422 11.79 12.87 -5.15
C GLU A 422 10.74 11.77 -5.11
N TYR A 423 10.98 10.70 -4.37
CA TYR A 423 10.09 9.55 -4.25
C TYR A 423 9.57 9.39 -2.84
N ALA A 424 8.33 8.94 -2.69
CA ALA A 424 7.73 8.61 -1.41
C ALA A 424 6.56 7.61 -1.53
N TYR A 425 6.18 7.05 -0.39
CA TYR A 425 5.01 6.19 -0.20
C TYR A 425 4.93 5.03 -1.19
N PRO A 426 6.01 4.22 -1.29
CA PRO A 426 5.96 3.02 -2.11
C PRO A 426 4.95 2.01 -1.54
N ASN A 427 4.39 1.18 -2.42
CA ASN A 427 3.67 -0.03 -2.05
C ASN A 427 4.06 -1.15 -3.01
N ILE A 428 3.91 -2.41 -2.58
CA ILE A 428 4.38 -3.57 -3.33
C ILE A 428 3.33 -4.67 -3.34
N SER A 429 3.17 -5.34 -4.48
CA SER A 429 2.37 -6.55 -4.60
C SER A 429 3.03 -7.56 -5.52
N PHE A 430 2.86 -8.84 -5.19
CA PHE A 430 3.22 -9.95 -6.06
C PHE A 430 2.46 -9.87 -7.38
N CYS A 431 3.15 -10.17 -8.48
CA CYS A 431 2.57 -10.16 -9.83
C CYS A 431 3.10 -11.30 -10.71
N GLY A 432 3.66 -12.33 -10.09
CA GLY A 432 4.16 -13.48 -10.83
C GLY A 432 3.03 -14.28 -11.49
N ILE A 433 3.35 -14.90 -12.62
CA ILE A 433 2.41 -15.71 -13.42
C ILE A 433 2.71 -17.19 -13.28
N THR A 434 3.99 -17.55 -13.04
CA THR A 434 4.40 -18.94 -12.87
C THR A 434 4.58 -19.31 -11.39
N PRO A 435 4.51 -20.59 -11.03
CA PRO A 435 4.71 -21.04 -9.65
C PRO A 435 6.06 -20.65 -9.05
N GLU A 436 7.11 -20.53 -9.86
CA GLU A 436 8.47 -20.19 -9.41
C GLU A 436 8.73 -18.68 -9.39
N SER A 437 7.81 -17.89 -9.88
CA SER A 437 7.98 -16.44 -10.00
C SER A 437 8.08 -15.77 -8.64
N GLN A 438 9.00 -14.82 -8.53
CA GLN A 438 9.14 -13.89 -7.40
C GLN A 438 8.91 -12.43 -7.84
N GLN A 439 8.25 -12.24 -8.98
CA GLN A 439 8.01 -10.92 -9.57
C GLN A 439 7.09 -10.09 -8.71
N SER A 440 7.35 -8.79 -8.67
CA SER A 440 6.48 -7.82 -8.00
C SER A 440 6.35 -6.53 -8.78
N ILE A 441 5.25 -5.83 -8.56
CA ILE A 441 5.04 -4.45 -8.97
C ILE A 441 5.20 -3.55 -7.75
N ILE A 442 6.02 -2.50 -7.90
CA ILE A 442 6.23 -1.46 -6.90
C ILE A 442 5.66 -0.16 -7.46
N SER A 443 4.63 0.37 -6.81
CA SER A 443 4.06 1.69 -7.09
C SER A 443 4.56 2.72 -6.08
N TYR A 444 4.68 3.99 -6.48
CA TYR A 444 5.17 5.06 -5.62
C TYR A 444 4.70 6.43 -6.07
N ASN A 445 4.76 7.39 -5.17
CA ASN A 445 4.56 8.80 -5.49
C ASN A 445 5.88 9.47 -5.88
N TYR A 446 5.82 10.39 -6.83
CA TYR A 446 6.97 11.20 -7.23
C TYR A 446 6.62 12.70 -7.25
N SER A 447 7.63 13.55 -7.08
CA SER A 447 7.54 15.00 -7.23
C SER A 447 8.93 15.59 -7.49
N SER A 448 9.03 16.86 -7.84
CA SER A 448 10.29 17.61 -7.84
C SER A 448 10.03 19.11 -7.89
N PHE A 449 11.07 19.92 -7.83
CA PHE A 449 10.93 21.35 -8.05
C PHE A 449 10.45 21.76 -9.47
N LYS A 450 10.41 20.81 -10.42
CA LYS A 450 9.90 20.99 -11.79
C LYS A 450 8.70 20.11 -12.13
N THR A 451 8.44 19.08 -11.33
CA THR A 451 7.44 18.05 -11.64
C THR A 451 6.39 18.02 -10.55
N PHE A 452 5.13 18.17 -10.92
CA PHE A 452 4.01 18.11 -9.98
C PHE A 452 3.84 16.71 -9.36
N PRO A 453 3.35 16.63 -8.11
CA PRO A 453 3.17 15.36 -7.41
C PRO A 453 2.26 14.41 -8.19
N GLY A 454 2.80 13.26 -8.56
CA GLY A 454 2.14 12.24 -9.35
C GLY A 454 2.40 10.83 -8.83
N MET A 455 2.06 9.83 -9.64
CA MET A 455 2.15 8.42 -9.32
C MET A 455 2.79 7.64 -10.47
N ALA A 456 3.68 6.71 -10.14
CA ALA A 456 4.36 5.83 -11.07
C ALA A 456 4.52 4.41 -10.51
N ALA A 457 4.90 3.46 -11.34
CA ALA A 457 5.22 2.10 -10.94
C ALA A 457 6.28 1.48 -11.85
N PHE A 458 6.94 0.42 -11.36
CA PHE A 458 7.83 -0.44 -12.14
C PHE A 458 7.71 -1.89 -11.67
N SER A 459 8.22 -2.82 -12.47
CA SER A 459 8.29 -4.25 -12.15
C SER A 459 9.67 -4.63 -11.61
N PHE A 460 9.69 -5.58 -10.69
CA PHE A 460 10.86 -6.33 -10.26
C PHE A 460 10.81 -7.75 -10.80
N SER A 461 11.90 -8.26 -11.35
CA SER A 461 11.94 -9.58 -12.03
C SER A 461 11.86 -10.78 -11.07
N GLY A 462 12.22 -10.58 -9.80
CA GLY A 462 12.26 -11.65 -8.79
C GLY A 462 13.50 -12.53 -8.88
N ASN A 463 13.86 -13.01 -10.05
CA ASN A 463 14.91 -14.02 -10.21
C ASN A 463 16.28 -13.44 -10.56
N ASN A 464 16.34 -12.26 -11.13
CA ASN A 464 17.57 -11.66 -11.69
C ASN A 464 17.98 -10.35 -11.01
N ASP A 465 17.37 -9.97 -9.89
CA ASP A 465 17.57 -8.69 -9.21
C ASP A 465 17.53 -7.47 -10.14
N LYS A 466 16.64 -7.54 -11.15
CA LYS A 466 16.49 -6.50 -12.15
C LYS A 466 15.14 -5.82 -12.03
N TYR A 467 15.14 -4.55 -12.41
CA TYR A 467 13.95 -3.71 -12.37
C TYR A 467 13.69 -3.14 -13.76
N SER A 468 12.40 -2.97 -14.08
CA SER A 468 12.00 -2.32 -15.32
C SER A 468 12.19 -0.80 -15.24
N LEU A 469 12.05 -0.12 -16.38
CA LEU A 469 11.82 1.31 -16.38
C LEU A 469 10.46 1.63 -15.76
N PRO A 470 10.31 2.78 -15.07
CA PRO A 470 9.05 3.19 -14.51
C PRO A 470 8.04 3.61 -15.59
N VAL A 471 6.77 3.31 -15.35
CA VAL A 471 5.64 3.85 -16.10
C VAL A 471 4.92 4.89 -15.25
N VAL A 472 4.57 6.02 -15.83
CA VAL A 472 3.79 7.07 -15.17
C VAL A 472 2.33 6.68 -15.23
N LEU A 473 1.69 6.51 -14.06
CA LEU A 473 0.29 6.14 -13.94
C LEU A 473 -0.63 7.37 -13.93
N LYS A 474 -0.18 8.43 -13.24
CA LYS A 474 -0.90 9.70 -13.19
C LYS A 474 0.06 10.85 -13.00
N LYS A 475 -0.02 11.83 -13.89
CA LYS A 475 0.68 13.12 -13.70
C LYS A 475 -0.18 14.03 -12.82
N GLY A 476 0.48 14.81 -11.96
CA GLY A 476 -0.18 15.88 -11.22
C GLY A 476 -0.44 17.11 -12.10
N ASP A 477 -1.48 17.87 -11.78
CA ASP A 477 -1.89 19.07 -12.52
C ASP A 477 -1.32 20.37 -11.89
N CYS A 478 -0.93 20.31 -10.63
CA CYS A 478 -0.49 21.48 -9.85
C CYS A 478 0.37 21.04 -8.65
N SER A 479 0.85 21.98 -7.84
CA SER A 479 1.38 21.68 -6.51
C SER A 479 0.24 21.39 -5.53
N ILE A 480 0.49 20.63 -4.46
CA ILE A 480 -0.45 20.49 -3.34
C ILE A 480 -0.33 21.74 -2.46
N HIS A 481 -1.46 22.34 -2.11
CA HIS A 481 -1.51 23.51 -1.22
C HIS A 481 -2.86 23.53 -0.46
N VAL A 482 -2.93 22.70 0.58
CA VAL A 482 -4.12 22.52 1.44
C VAL A 482 -3.89 23.00 2.87
N LEU A 483 -2.63 23.09 3.29
CA LEU A 483 -2.19 23.59 4.60
C LEU A 483 -1.37 24.88 4.44
N SER A 484 -1.24 25.66 5.52
CA SER A 484 -0.24 26.71 5.62
C SER A 484 1.13 26.10 5.94
N GLY A 485 2.17 26.36 5.14
CA GLY A 485 3.52 25.80 5.30
C GLY A 485 3.70 24.44 4.65
N ASN A 486 4.49 23.57 5.28
CA ASN A 486 4.75 22.25 4.73
C ASN A 486 3.48 21.43 4.54
N GLN A 487 3.32 20.87 3.35
CA GLN A 487 2.16 20.10 2.99
C GLN A 487 2.33 18.64 3.44
N ARG A 488 1.27 18.01 3.97
CA ARG A 488 1.22 16.56 4.07
C ARG A 488 1.12 15.98 2.64
N TRP A 489 1.79 14.84 2.38
CA TRP A 489 1.69 14.19 1.06
C TRP A 489 0.85 12.91 1.12
N GLY A 490 0.87 12.22 2.24
CA GLY A 490 0.15 11.01 2.57
C GLY A 490 0.82 10.35 3.77
N ASP A 491 0.27 9.23 4.21
CA ASP A 491 0.92 8.33 5.16
C ASP A 491 1.15 6.96 4.52
N TYR A 492 0.36 6.61 3.50
CA TYR A 492 0.49 5.36 2.73
C TYR A 492 -0.23 5.45 1.37
N SER A 493 0.03 4.46 0.54
CA SER A 493 -0.65 4.10 -0.69
C SER A 493 -1.14 2.65 -0.61
N ALA A 494 -1.79 2.14 -1.66
CA ALA A 494 -2.26 0.76 -1.68
C ALA A 494 -1.89 0.03 -2.96
N SER A 495 -1.70 -1.29 -2.84
CA SER A 495 -1.63 -2.20 -3.97
C SER A 495 -2.21 -3.57 -3.58
N GLN A 496 -2.82 -4.27 -4.53
CA GLN A 496 -3.33 -5.61 -4.34
C GLN A 496 -3.25 -6.41 -5.65
N PRO A 497 -2.81 -7.69 -5.63
CA PRO A 497 -2.96 -8.57 -6.79
C PRO A 497 -4.42 -8.90 -7.02
N MET A 498 -4.84 -9.06 -8.25
CA MET A 498 -6.13 -9.66 -8.58
C MET A 498 -5.97 -11.18 -8.56
N TYR A 499 -6.47 -11.83 -7.50
CA TYR A 499 -6.12 -13.23 -7.19
C TYR A 499 -6.52 -14.24 -8.27
N ASN A 500 -7.59 -14.00 -9.01
CA ASN A 500 -8.02 -14.84 -10.14
C ASN A 500 -7.45 -14.41 -11.49
N MET A 501 -6.60 -13.37 -11.53
CA MET A 501 -5.91 -12.90 -12.73
C MET A 501 -4.40 -12.75 -12.46
N PRO A 502 -3.64 -13.87 -12.41
CA PRO A 502 -2.21 -13.82 -12.19
C PRO A 502 -1.52 -12.84 -13.13
N GLY A 503 -0.59 -12.06 -12.60
CA GLY A 503 0.09 -11.00 -13.35
C GLY A 503 -0.59 -9.63 -13.27
N GLN A 504 -1.83 -9.54 -12.80
CA GLN A 504 -2.51 -8.26 -12.64
C GLN A 504 -2.44 -7.75 -11.21
N VAL A 505 -2.05 -6.48 -11.06
CA VAL A 505 -2.01 -5.74 -9.80
C VAL A 505 -2.78 -4.44 -9.94
N TRP A 506 -3.62 -4.15 -8.97
CA TRP A 506 -4.28 -2.86 -8.82
C TRP A 506 -3.57 -2.01 -7.78
N VAL A 507 -3.42 -0.72 -8.07
CA VAL A 507 -2.70 0.24 -7.23
C VAL A 507 -3.51 1.51 -7.04
N SER A 508 -3.38 2.14 -5.86
CA SER A 508 -4.04 3.40 -5.54
C SER A 508 -3.09 4.33 -4.80
N ALA A 509 -2.99 5.58 -5.26
CA ALA A 509 -2.22 6.62 -4.57
C ALA A 509 -2.79 8.02 -4.82
N ALA A 510 -2.29 8.98 -4.05
CA ALA A 510 -2.63 10.38 -4.21
C ALA A 510 -1.83 11.00 -5.37
N PHE A 511 -2.44 11.97 -6.06
CA PHE A 511 -1.77 12.88 -6.99
C PHE A 511 -2.24 14.32 -6.73
N ALA A 512 -1.48 15.29 -7.22
CA ALA A 512 -1.88 16.69 -7.09
C ALA A 512 -2.91 17.07 -8.15
N LYS A 513 -4.06 17.57 -7.71
CA LYS A 513 -5.21 17.88 -8.55
C LYS A 513 -5.64 19.34 -8.41
N LYS A 514 -5.92 19.96 -9.54
CA LYS A 514 -6.53 21.28 -9.58
C LYS A 514 -8.06 21.16 -9.66
N VAL A 515 -8.77 21.70 -8.68
CA VAL A 515 -10.23 21.77 -8.66
C VAL A 515 -10.62 23.24 -8.56
N PHE A 516 -11.07 23.83 -9.67
CA PHE A 516 -11.23 25.28 -9.82
C PHE A 516 -9.92 26.01 -9.49
N SER A 517 -9.92 26.89 -8.50
CA SER A 517 -8.73 27.60 -8.00
C SER A 517 -7.96 26.84 -6.92
N ARG A 518 -8.50 25.74 -6.38
CA ARG A 518 -7.89 24.97 -5.28
C ARG A 518 -6.88 23.96 -5.81
N LYS A 519 -5.78 23.80 -5.08
CA LYS A 519 -4.68 22.85 -5.33
C LYS A 519 -4.75 21.78 -4.26
N VAL A 520 -5.39 20.64 -4.56
CA VAL A 520 -5.79 19.60 -3.60
C VAL A 520 -5.23 18.23 -3.98
N TYR A 521 -5.60 17.21 -3.23
CA TYR A 521 -5.34 15.82 -3.59
C TYR A 521 -6.40 15.30 -4.57
N GLY A 522 -5.98 14.44 -5.48
CA GLY A 522 -6.81 13.47 -6.17
C GLY A 522 -6.38 12.06 -5.78
N THR A 523 -7.25 11.09 -5.94
CA THR A 523 -6.94 9.66 -5.86
C THR A 523 -6.94 9.08 -7.25
N TRP A 524 -5.88 8.36 -7.64
CA TRP A 524 -5.83 7.59 -8.87
C TRP A 524 -5.76 6.11 -8.56
N ILE A 525 -6.58 5.32 -9.23
CA ILE A 525 -6.61 3.86 -9.14
C ILE A 525 -6.28 3.31 -10.52
N SER A 526 -5.36 2.35 -10.61
CA SER A 526 -4.86 1.84 -11.89
C SER A 526 -4.64 0.34 -11.85
N ALA A 527 -4.96 -0.32 -12.96
CA ALA A 527 -4.65 -1.72 -13.22
C ALA A 527 -3.33 -1.83 -13.97
N LEU A 528 -2.44 -2.68 -13.48
CA LEU A 528 -1.13 -2.98 -14.04
C LEU A 528 -1.03 -4.46 -14.33
N ASN A 529 -0.50 -4.83 -15.49
CA ASN A 529 -0.22 -6.22 -15.83
C ASN A 529 1.27 -6.41 -16.04
N THR A 530 1.81 -7.51 -15.53
CA THR A 530 3.14 -7.97 -15.92
C THR A 530 3.06 -8.53 -17.33
N GLN A 531 4.04 -8.20 -18.14
CA GLN A 531 4.27 -8.90 -19.39
C GLN A 531 5.00 -10.21 -19.06
N LEU A 532 4.60 -11.30 -19.68
CA LEU A 532 5.40 -12.53 -19.62
C LEU A 532 6.79 -12.21 -20.20
N ASP A 533 7.85 -12.55 -19.47
CA ASP A 533 9.18 -12.72 -20.06
C ASP A 533 9.13 -14.03 -20.88
N ASP A 534 8.31 -14.01 -21.93
CA ASP A 534 8.21 -15.18 -22.78
C ASP A 534 9.38 -15.21 -23.77
N ASP A 535 10.31 -16.10 -23.52
CA ASP A 535 10.94 -16.88 -24.59
C ASP A 535 9.89 -17.81 -25.26
N VAL A 536 8.70 -17.29 -25.55
CA VAL A 536 7.78 -17.97 -26.46
C VAL A 536 8.45 -17.92 -27.82
N ALA A 537 8.83 -19.08 -28.30
CA ALA A 537 9.35 -19.26 -29.66
C ALA A 537 8.30 -18.71 -30.64
N ILE A 538 8.42 -17.42 -30.97
CA ILE A 538 7.70 -16.81 -32.09
C ILE A 538 8.30 -17.48 -33.31
N GLY A 539 7.48 -18.26 -34.00
CA GLY A 539 7.89 -18.92 -35.23
C GLY A 539 8.54 -17.90 -36.16
N LYS A 540 9.67 -18.26 -36.76
CA LYS A 540 10.35 -17.41 -37.73
C LYS A 540 9.37 -17.13 -38.88
N GLY A 541 8.68 -15.98 -38.87
CA GLY A 541 7.81 -15.60 -39.98
C GLY A 541 6.81 -14.46 -39.70
N ASP A 542 6.23 -14.37 -38.50
CA ASP A 542 5.15 -13.41 -38.27
C ASP A 542 5.62 -12.19 -37.46
N ALA A 543 5.44 -11.02 -38.03
CA ALA A 543 5.84 -9.76 -37.40
C ALA A 543 4.96 -9.44 -36.16
N ILE A 544 3.68 -9.87 -36.20
CA ILE A 544 2.69 -9.72 -35.13
C ILE A 544 1.70 -10.89 -35.20
N SER A 545 1.16 -11.27 -34.05
CA SER A 545 -0.04 -12.11 -33.93
C SER A 545 -0.95 -11.46 -32.91
N SER A 546 -2.23 -11.28 -33.25
CA SER A 546 -3.17 -10.62 -32.33
C SER A 546 -4.55 -11.26 -32.32
N LYS A 547 -5.35 -10.98 -31.28
CA LYS A 547 -6.75 -11.40 -31.14
C LYS A 547 -7.53 -10.42 -30.28
N VAL A 548 -8.85 -10.36 -30.52
CA VAL A 548 -9.79 -9.57 -29.72
C VAL A 548 -10.90 -10.50 -29.23
N TYR A 549 -11.13 -10.50 -27.92
CA TYR A 549 -12.15 -11.38 -27.31
C TYR A 549 -12.74 -10.77 -26.01
N PRO A 550 -14.00 -11.13 -25.63
CA PRO A 550 -14.94 -11.92 -26.41
C PRO A 550 -15.37 -11.19 -27.71
N ASN A 551 -15.75 -11.93 -28.74
CA ASN A 551 -16.36 -11.40 -29.94
C ASN A 551 -17.48 -12.37 -30.38
N PRO A 552 -18.76 -11.99 -30.30
CA PRO A 552 -19.30 -10.66 -29.99
C PRO A 552 -18.94 -10.19 -28.57
N VAL A 553 -18.84 -8.86 -28.41
CA VAL A 553 -18.70 -8.19 -27.11
C VAL A 553 -20.10 -7.98 -26.55
N THR A 554 -20.49 -8.78 -25.58
CA THR A 554 -21.80 -8.72 -24.90
C THR A 554 -21.71 -8.02 -23.55
N ASP A 555 -20.49 -7.81 -23.06
CA ASP A 555 -20.17 -7.02 -21.89
C ASP A 555 -19.56 -5.70 -22.34
N THR A 556 -19.47 -4.75 -21.41
CA THR A 556 -18.94 -3.42 -21.69
C THR A 556 -17.44 -3.39 -22.03
N ARG A 557 -16.77 -4.55 -22.12
CA ARG A 557 -15.33 -4.67 -22.36
C ARG A 557 -14.95 -5.85 -23.25
N ALA A 558 -13.91 -5.65 -24.07
CA ALA A 558 -13.18 -6.70 -24.75
C ALA A 558 -11.69 -6.65 -24.36
N THR A 559 -10.99 -7.74 -24.58
CA THR A 559 -9.54 -7.80 -24.47
C THR A 559 -8.92 -7.83 -25.85
N ILE A 560 -7.98 -6.94 -26.11
CA ILE A 560 -7.08 -6.98 -27.27
C ILE A 560 -5.78 -7.62 -26.79
N GLU A 561 -5.38 -8.72 -27.40
CA GLU A 561 -4.11 -9.37 -27.13
C GLU A 561 -3.26 -9.40 -28.40
N PHE A 562 -2.01 -9.01 -28.33
CA PHE A 562 -1.07 -9.11 -29.44
C PHE A 562 0.34 -9.51 -28.96
N VAL A 563 1.10 -10.13 -29.88
CA VAL A 563 2.48 -10.58 -29.62
C VAL A 563 3.40 -9.94 -30.65
N LEU A 564 4.45 -9.27 -30.20
CA LEU A 564 5.45 -8.62 -31.06
C LEU A 564 6.75 -9.42 -31.09
N ALA A 565 7.34 -9.54 -32.28
CA ALA A 565 8.65 -10.13 -32.47
C ALA A 565 9.81 -9.21 -32.03
N LYS A 566 9.58 -7.89 -31.99
CA LYS A 566 10.52 -6.83 -31.58
C LYS A 566 9.76 -5.71 -30.90
N SER A 567 10.46 -4.89 -30.09
CA SER A 567 9.87 -3.67 -29.53
C SER A 567 9.67 -2.63 -30.63
N GLU A 568 8.46 -2.03 -30.67
CA GLU A 568 8.14 -0.98 -31.64
C GLU A 568 6.95 -0.12 -31.17
N ILE A 569 6.79 1.06 -31.75
CA ILE A 569 5.64 1.92 -31.45
C ILE A 569 4.39 1.29 -32.07
N ILE A 570 3.41 0.97 -31.23
CA ILE A 570 2.12 0.42 -31.62
C ILE A 570 1.04 1.46 -31.41
N ILE A 571 0.17 1.57 -32.40
CA ILE A 571 -1.02 2.42 -32.39
C ILE A 571 -2.21 1.50 -32.58
N ILE A 572 -3.23 1.63 -31.72
CA ILE A 572 -4.47 0.85 -31.81
C ILE A 572 -5.64 1.82 -31.85
N ASP A 573 -6.35 1.79 -32.95
CA ASP A 573 -7.53 2.61 -33.22
C ASP A 573 -8.79 1.76 -33.33
N ILE A 574 -9.93 2.38 -33.00
CA ILE A 574 -11.26 1.85 -33.35
C ILE A 574 -11.81 2.68 -34.48
N VAL A 575 -12.29 1.99 -35.51
CA VAL A 575 -12.98 2.61 -36.64
C VAL A 575 -14.34 1.95 -36.87
N ASP A 576 -15.28 2.71 -37.45
CA ASP A 576 -16.58 2.17 -37.87
C ASP A 576 -16.48 1.37 -39.19
N ILE A 577 -17.61 0.85 -39.66
CA ILE A 577 -17.68 0.05 -40.89
C ILE A 577 -17.27 0.82 -42.14
N ASN A 578 -17.24 2.16 -42.10
CA ASN A 578 -16.83 3.02 -43.20
C ASN A 578 -15.34 3.45 -43.07
N GLY A 579 -14.63 2.96 -42.06
CA GLY A 579 -13.26 3.34 -41.78
C GLY A 579 -13.10 4.69 -41.06
N LYS A 580 -14.20 5.28 -40.58
CA LYS A 580 -14.14 6.53 -39.82
C LYS A 580 -13.59 6.25 -38.44
N PHE A 581 -12.58 7.02 -38.06
CA PHE A 581 -11.99 6.99 -36.72
C PHE A 581 -13.04 7.31 -35.65
N ILE A 582 -13.10 6.46 -34.61
CA ILE A 582 -13.98 6.61 -33.45
C ILE A 582 -13.17 6.96 -32.21
N ASP A 583 -12.12 6.17 -31.90
CA ASP A 583 -11.29 6.36 -30.72
C ASP A 583 -9.88 5.80 -30.92
N GLY A 584 -8.89 6.37 -30.23
CA GLY A 584 -7.50 5.89 -30.16
C GLY A 584 -7.22 5.27 -28.79
N LEU A 585 -7.02 3.96 -28.76
CA LEU A 585 -6.89 3.20 -27.52
C LEU A 585 -5.46 3.15 -26.98
N TYR A 586 -4.48 3.19 -27.88
CA TYR A 586 -3.09 2.94 -27.53
C TYR A 586 -2.17 3.65 -28.52
N HIS A 587 -1.16 4.34 -28.01
CA HIS A 587 -0.11 4.96 -28.83
C HIS A 587 1.14 5.08 -27.98
N GLN A 588 1.93 4.03 -27.94
CA GLN A 588 3.22 4.01 -27.21
C GLN A 588 4.11 2.86 -27.68
N GLU A 589 5.38 2.90 -27.28
CA GLU A 589 6.29 1.79 -27.51
C GLU A 589 5.83 0.56 -26.74
N ALA A 590 5.50 -0.51 -27.47
CA ALA A 590 5.23 -1.83 -26.94
C ALA A 590 6.47 -2.69 -27.05
N GLN A 591 6.79 -3.40 -25.99
CA GLN A 591 7.97 -4.25 -25.93
C GLN A 591 7.75 -5.56 -26.70
N ARG A 592 8.85 -6.21 -27.12
CA ARG A 592 8.80 -7.59 -27.64
C ARG A 592 8.07 -8.51 -26.66
N GLY A 593 7.20 -9.39 -27.18
CA GLY A 593 6.40 -10.34 -26.40
C GLY A 593 4.91 -10.05 -26.48
N ARG A 594 4.16 -10.63 -25.54
CA ARG A 594 2.69 -10.55 -25.52
C ARG A 594 2.20 -9.36 -24.71
N THR A 595 1.29 -8.58 -25.30
CA THR A 595 0.60 -7.45 -24.66
C THR A 595 -0.89 -7.71 -24.65
N ARG A 596 -1.57 -7.36 -23.54
CA ARG A 596 -3.04 -7.41 -23.39
C ARG A 596 -3.56 -6.03 -23.02
N LEU A 597 -4.59 -5.59 -23.73
CA LEU A 597 -5.29 -4.32 -23.52
C LEU A 597 -6.75 -4.57 -23.20
N SER A 598 -7.33 -3.79 -22.31
CA SER A 598 -8.79 -3.75 -22.11
C SER A 598 -9.39 -2.66 -22.98
N LEU A 599 -10.29 -3.03 -23.86
CA LEU A 599 -11.11 -2.13 -24.65
C LEU A 599 -12.45 -1.91 -23.94
N SER A 600 -12.78 -0.67 -23.55
CA SER A 600 -14.14 -0.31 -23.12
C SER A 600 -15.03 -0.09 -24.32
N THR A 601 -16.16 -0.79 -24.38
CA THR A 601 -17.17 -0.61 -25.43
C THR A 601 -18.34 0.28 -25.00
N LEU A 602 -18.32 0.81 -23.78
CA LEU A 602 -19.37 1.70 -23.25
C LEU A 602 -19.70 2.90 -24.15
N PRO A 603 -18.74 3.58 -24.80
CA PRO A 603 -19.06 4.67 -25.70
C PRO A 603 -19.53 4.22 -27.08
N LEU A 604 -19.53 2.90 -27.39
CA LEU A 604 -19.89 2.36 -28.68
C LEU A 604 -21.36 1.92 -28.67
N SER A 605 -22.11 2.32 -29.70
CA SER A 605 -23.45 1.78 -29.94
C SER A 605 -23.37 0.33 -30.43
N ASN A 606 -24.48 -0.42 -30.31
CA ASN A 606 -24.56 -1.76 -30.89
C ASN A 606 -24.25 -1.70 -32.37
N GLY A 607 -23.31 -2.51 -32.81
CA GLY A 607 -22.85 -2.45 -34.20
C GLY A 607 -21.55 -3.21 -34.45
N ILE A 608 -21.05 -3.03 -35.68
CA ILE A 608 -19.80 -3.61 -36.14
C ILE A 608 -18.74 -2.53 -36.19
N TYR A 609 -17.57 -2.83 -35.57
CA TYR A 609 -16.40 -1.97 -35.55
C TYR A 609 -15.16 -2.76 -35.95
N PHE A 610 -14.07 -2.06 -36.24
CA PHE A 610 -12.77 -2.65 -36.49
C PHE A 610 -11.76 -2.09 -35.50
N VAL A 611 -11.01 -2.97 -34.88
CA VAL A 611 -9.80 -2.66 -34.08
C VAL A 611 -8.63 -2.75 -35.05
N VAL A 612 -7.98 -1.63 -35.31
CA VAL A 612 -6.85 -1.52 -36.26
C VAL A 612 -5.59 -1.41 -35.43
N ILE A 613 -4.69 -2.38 -35.53
CA ILE A 613 -3.38 -2.40 -34.91
C ILE A 613 -2.35 -2.02 -35.96
N LYS A 614 -1.59 -0.95 -35.72
CA LYS A 614 -0.62 -0.43 -36.70
C LYS A 614 0.65 0.05 -35.97
N ASN A 615 1.76 0.15 -36.67
CA ASN A 615 2.92 0.91 -36.27
C ASN A 615 2.96 2.26 -37.02
N GLU A 616 4.05 3.02 -36.90
CA GLU A 616 4.20 4.31 -37.59
C GLU A 616 4.23 4.20 -39.14
N ASN A 617 4.47 3.01 -39.69
CA ASN A 617 4.70 2.80 -41.10
C ASN A 617 3.56 2.05 -41.82
N GLU A 618 2.88 1.13 -41.11
CA GLU A 618 1.90 0.23 -41.75
C GLU A 618 0.84 -0.31 -40.77
N ILE A 619 -0.26 -0.78 -41.29
CA ILE A 619 -1.27 -1.55 -40.56
C ILE A 619 -0.72 -2.98 -40.40
N LEU A 620 -0.61 -3.43 -39.17
CA LEU A 620 -0.08 -4.75 -38.82
C LEU A 620 -1.19 -5.80 -38.81
N GLU A 621 -2.33 -5.48 -38.19
CA GLU A 621 -3.52 -6.36 -38.15
C GLU A 621 -4.81 -5.57 -37.95
N THR A 622 -5.93 -6.19 -38.37
CA THR A 622 -7.28 -5.61 -38.22
C THR A 622 -8.27 -6.68 -37.75
N HIS A 623 -8.97 -6.42 -36.64
CA HIS A 623 -10.00 -7.31 -36.11
C HIS A 623 -11.38 -6.70 -36.21
N LYS A 624 -12.30 -7.41 -36.84
CA LYS A 624 -13.73 -7.10 -36.80
C LYS A 624 -14.29 -7.50 -35.45
N ILE A 625 -14.96 -6.58 -34.76
CA ILE A 625 -15.70 -6.83 -33.53
C ILE A 625 -17.19 -6.50 -33.70
N SER A 626 -18.04 -7.28 -33.04
CA SER A 626 -19.49 -6.99 -32.93
C SER A 626 -19.75 -6.55 -31.48
N VAL A 627 -20.30 -5.36 -31.28
CA VAL A 627 -20.70 -4.82 -29.98
C VAL A 627 -22.20 -5.00 -29.80
N LEU A 628 -22.60 -5.66 -28.73
CA LEU A 628 -23.98 -5.98 -28.37
C LEU A 628 -24.21 -5.62 -26.89
N ASN A 629 -24.11 -4.31 -26.53
CA ASN A 629 -24.29 -3.79 -25.16
C ASN A 629 -25.75 -3.87 -24.69
#